data_dd28aba8aaf87b012fc2161f27020025
#
_entry.id   dd28aba8aaf87b012fc2161f27020025
#
_cell.length_a   1.000
_cell.length_b   1.000
_cell.length_c   1.000
_cell.angle_alpha   90.00
_cell.angle_beta   90.00
_cell.angle_gamma   90.00
#
_symmetry.space_group_name_H-M   'P 1'
#
loop_
_entity.id
_entity.type
_entity.pdbx_description
1 polymer ?
#
loop_
_entity_poly.entity_id
_entity_poly.type
_entity_poly.pdbx_seq_one_letter_code
_entity_poly.pdbx_strand_id
1 'polypeptide(L)'
;MDGNRSRAVALYPEVLSGNGKVGAVVVGGDYQGLGIVRSLGRRGIPVCVVDDEHSISRFSKYSTKFVKLADLKDEAATVAALLDIGNRLSLHGWILYPTRDELVAAFSRHRSELSQTFRVPTPHWESVQWAWDKRKTYQLASELNIPIPLTFCLEGGGQPSNVKFSPPFAIKPAIKEHFVYATKAKAWRADSREELDALVRKASNFIDPEELIIQEVIPGGGSQQFSYCAFFREGRAVGKMVVKRRRQHPLQFGRASTYVETVDVPILEEFSERFLRAIDYYGLVEVEYKLDPRDSQYKLLDVNARTWGYHTLGATAGVDFSSMLYADQLGLPTDESKGKLGVGWVRMTTDIPAAFVGLLGGDIDFKSYFKSLKTCDVEAVFSPEDLLPGLAEILLVPYLAFKRGF
;
A
#
# COMPACT_ATOMS: atom_id res chain seq x y z
N MET A 1 35.27 -17.00 10.54
CA MET A 1 34.41 -16.22 9.61
C MET A 1 33.22 -15.67 10.38
N ASP A 2 33.49 -14.81 11.33
CA ASP A 2 32.48 -14.17 12.22
C ASP A 2 32.82 -12.69 12.30
N GLY A 3 32.20 -11.90 11.44
CA GLY A 3 32.53 -10.46 11.40
C GLY A 3 31.45 -9.55 10.87
N ASN A 4 30.17 -10.00 10.76
CA ASN A 4 29.16 -9.13 10.14
C ASN A 4 27.75 -9.17 10.80
N ARG A 5 27.63 -9.65 12.05
CA ARG A 5 26.32 -9.71 12.75
C ARG A 5 26.07 -8.58 13.77
N SER A 6 27.01 -7.67 14.02
CA SER A 6 26.91 -6.71 15.13
C SER A 6 26.75 -5.23 14.74
N ARG A 7 26.58 -4.87 13.46
CA ARG A 7 26.47 -3.45 13.05
C ARG A 7 25.02 -2.92 12.82
N ALA A 8 24.00 -3.73 12.98
CA ALA A 8 22.60 -3.33 12.70
C ALA A 8 21.81 -2.82 13.91
N VAL A 9 22.39 -2.74 15.11
CA VAL A 9 21.63 -2.53 16.37
C VAL A 9 21.74 -1.12 16.97
N ALA A 10 22.58 -0.22 16.46
CA ALA A 10 22.87 1.05 17.13
C ALA A 10 22.69 2.28 16.21
N LEU A 11 21.50 2.48 15.63
CA LEU A 11 21.26 3.69 14.84
C LEU A 11 20.76 4.91 15.63
N TYR A 12 20.22 4.77 16.86
CA TYR A 12 19.64 5.91 17.60
C TYR A 12 19.84 5.85 19.13
N PRO A 13 21.07 5.74 19.66
CA PRO A 13 21.28 5.65 21.11
C PRO A 13 20.89 6.92 21.88
N GLU A 14 21.03 8.10 21.29
CA GLU A 14 20.78 9.39 21.96
C GLU A 14 19.28 9.73 22.11
N VAL A 15 18.44 9.32 21.16
CA VAL A 15 16.98 9.52 21.20
C VAL A 15 16.31 8.57 22.21
N LEU A 16 16.97 7.47 22.54
CA LEU A 16 16.46 6.43 23.44
C LEU A 16 16.80 6.66 24.92
N SER A 17 17.64 7.63 25.25
CA SER A 17 18.16 7.85 26.62
C SER A 17 17.44 8.92 27.44
N GLY A 18 16.52 9.70 26.84
CA GLY A 18 15.71 10.71 27.53
C GLY A 18 14.43 10.16 28.17
N ASN A 19 13.98 10.77 29.26
CA ASN A 19 12.68 10.52 29.91
C ASN A 19 11.52 10.84 28.94
N GLY A 20 11.11 9.89 28.08
CA GLY A 20 10.05 10.04 27.11
C GLY A 20 10.45 9.61 25.71
N LYS A 21 10.71 8.29 25.50
CA LYS A 21 10.95 7.75 24.16
C LYS A 21 9.81 8.08 23.23
N VAL A 22 10.07 8.83 22.16
CA VAL A 22 9.08 9.01 21.08
C VAL A 22 8.84 7.66 20.42
N GLY A 23 7.60 7.26 20.37
CA GLY A 23 7.17 6.00 19.76
C GLY A 23 6.42 6.22 18.45
N ALA A 24 5.78 5.17 17.99
CA ALA A 24 4.91 5.18 16.82
C ALA A 24 3.51 4.66 17.17
N VAL A 25 2.48 5.26 16.55
CA VAL A 25 1.10 4.78 16.56
C VAL A 25 0.79 4.24 15.17
N VAL A 26 0.67 2.92 15.06
CA VAL A 26 0.31 2.24 13.82
C VAL A 26 -1.19 2.05 13.78
N VAL A 27 -1.86 2.73 12.85
CA VAL A 27 -3.30 2.65 12.66
C VAL A 27 -3.63 1.73 11.50
N GLY A 28 -4.24 0.58 11.85
CA GLY A 28 -4.40 -0.58 11.00
C GLY A 28 -3.28 -1.61 11.18
N GLY A 29 -3.58 -2.70 11.87
CA GLY A 29 -2.60 -3.69 12.36
C GLY A 29 -2.53 -4.98 11.54
N ASP A 30 -2.92 -4.97 10.26
CA ASP A 30 -2.73 -6.11 9.35
C ASP A 30 -1.23 -6.33 9.05
N TYR A 31 -0.87 -7.20 8.12
CA TYR A 31 0.52 -7.51 7.79
C TYR A 31 1.37 -6.27 7.40
N GLN A 32 0.74 -5.24 6.84
CA GLN A 32 1.37 -3.93 6.62
C GLN A 32 1.78 -3.30 7.95
N GLY A 33 0.85 -3.18 8.89
CA GLY A 33 1.12 -2.66 10.23
C GLY A 33 2.13 -3.53 11.00
N LEU A 34 2.08 -4.86 10.85
CA LEU A 34 3.05 -5.77 11.44
C LEU A 34 4.47 -5.48 10.95
N GLY A 35 4.64 -5.17 9.67
CA GLY A 35 5.93 -4.77 9.13
C GLY A 35 6.50 -3.52 9.79
N ILE A 36 5.66 -2.49 10.03
CA ILE A 36 6.05 -1.26 10.73
C ILE A 36 6.41 -1.58 12.18
N VAL A 37 5.55 -2.34 12.88
CA VAL A 37 5.78 -2.79 14.27
C VAL A 37 7.12 -3.48 14.42
N ARG A 38 7.44 -4.42 13.52
CA ARG A 38 8.72 -5.14 13.53
C ARG A 38 9.92 -4.26 13.19
N SER A 39 9.79 -3.39 12.19
CA SER A 39 10.88 -2.47 11.81
C SER A 39 11.29 -1.59 12.97
N LEU A 40 10.32 -0.94 13.62
CA LEU A 40 10.56 0.00 14.70
C LEU A 40 10.88 -0.73 16.02
N GLY A 41 10.13 -1.77 16.35
CA GLY A 41 10.30 -2.50 17.61
C GLY A 41 11.64 -3.23 17.73
N ARG A 42 12.22 -3.76 16.64
CA ARG A 42 13.59 -4.30 16.62
C ARG A 42 14.65 -3.26 16.99
N ARG A 43 14.34 -1.98 16.80
CA ARG A 43 15.19 -0.84 17.18
C ARG A 43 14.91 -0.32 18.60
N GLY A 44 14.05 -1.01 19.37
CA GLY A 44 13.66 -0.61 20.71
C GLY A 44 12.70 0.60 20.76
N ILE A 45 12.10 0.97 19.63
CA ILE A 45 11.09 2.04 19.53
C ILE A 45 9.76 1.47 20.00
N PRO A 46 9.07 2.08 20.98
CA PRO A 46 7.78 1.61 21.44
C PRO A 46 6.70 1.84 20.38
N VAL A 47 5.82 0.85 20.18
CA VAL A 47 4.77 0.90 19.16
C VAL A 47 3.41 0.62 19.78
N CYS A 48 2.47 1.55 19.61
CA CYS A 48 1.06 1.36 19.90
C CYS A 48 0.31 1.01 18.60
N VAL A 49 -0.41 -0.12 18.60
CA VAL A 49 -1.26 -0.51 17.48
C VAL A 49 -2.70 -0.14 17.77
N VAL A 50 -3.35 0.55 16.83
CA VAL A 50 -4.77 0.90 16.88
C VAL A 50 -5.48 0.27 15.69
N ASP A 51 -6.54 -0.52 15.92
CA ASP A 51 -7.27 -1.18 14.83
C ASP A 51 -8.74 -1.43 15.20
N ASP A 52 -9.60 -1.49 14.19
CA ASP A 52 -11.01 -1.89 14.31
C ASP A 52 -11.24 -3.39 14.02
N GLU A 53 -10.18 -4.10 13.61
CA GLU A 53 -10.22 -5.54 13.30
C GLU A 53 -9.45 -6.39 14.32
N HIS A 54 -9.54 -7.72 14.16
CA HIS A 54 -8.66 -8.67 14.83
C HIS A 54 -7.32 -8.71 14.08
N SER A 55 -6.46 -7.73 14.39
CA SER A 55 -5.19 -7.60 13.69
C SER A 55 -4.10 -8.50 14.25
N ILE A 56 -3.24 -8.99 13.36
CA ILE A 56 -2.13 -9.86 13.72
C ILE A 56 -0.99 -9.12 14.44
N SER A 57 -0.86 -7.83 14.20
CA SER A 57 0.19 -6.98 14.81
C SER A 57 0.12 -6.93 16.33
N ARG A 58 -1.09 -7.09 16.91
CA ARG A 58 -1.28 -7.11 18.37
C ARG A 58 -0.55 -8.27 19.05
N PHE A 59 -0.28 -9.34 18.32
CA PHE A 59 0.40 -10.55 18.84
C PHE A 59 1.92 -10.48 18.68
N SER A 60 2.45 -9.44 18.03
CA SER A 60 3.89 -9.25 17.92
C SER A 60 4.49 -8.91 19.28
N LYS A 61 5.62 -9.52 19.61
CA LYS A 61 6.41 -9.16 20.80
C LYS A 61 6.93 -7.73 20.78
N TYR A 62 6.92 -7.10 19.62
CA TYR A 62 7.31 -5.71 19.40
C TYR A 62 6.15 -4.71 19.54
N SER A 63 4.91 -5.17 19.69
CA SER A 63 3.75 -4.32 20.00
C SER A 63 3.74 -4.02 21.49
N THR A 64 3.94 -2.76 21.84
CA THR A 64 3.95 -2.32 23.25
C THR A 64 2.54 -2.20 23.81
N LYS A 65 1.61 -1.73 23.00
CA LYS A 65 0.18 -1.56 23.35
C LYS A 65 -0.69 -1.86 22.13
N PHE A 66 -1.90 -2.32 22.40
CA PHE A 66 -2.96 -2.48 21.42
C PHE A 66 -4.25 -1.82 21.91
N VAL A 67 -4.87 -1.04 21.06
CA VAL A 67 -6.18 -0.42 21.30
C VAL A 67 -7.12 -0.81 20.17
N LYS A 68 -8.26 -1.41 20.52
CA LYS A 68 -9.31 -1.73 19.57
C LYS A 68 -10.32 -0.60 19.52
N LEU A 69 -10.62 -0.11 18.32
CA LEU A 69 -11.72 0.82 18.05
C LEU A 69 -12.94 0.08 17.50
N ALA A 70 -14.07 0.76 17.47
CA ALA A 70 -15.30 0.21 16.90
C ALA A 70 -15.26 0.22 15.37
N ASP A 71 -14.80 1.33 14.78
CA ASP A 71 -14.69 1.55 13.35
C ASP A 71 -13.55 2.55 13.06
N LEU A 72 -12.84 2.35 11.96
CA LEU A 72 -11.81 3.25 11.43
C LEU A 72 -12.25 3.95 10.13
N LYS A 73 -13.46 3.72 9.66
CA LYS A 73 -13.99 4.30 8.41
C LYS A 73 -14.63 5.67 8.63
N ASP A 74 -15.20 5.89 9.82
CA ASP A 74 -15.69 7.22 10.21
C ASP A 74 -14.48 8.11 10.52
N GLU A 75 -14.26 9.10 9.67
CA GLU A 75 -13.13 10.02 9.73
C GLU A 75 -13.11 10.81 11.04
N ALA A 76 -14.23 11.45 11.40
CA ALA A 76 -14.32 12.29 12.58
C ALA A 76 -14.21 11.47 13.88
N ALA A 77 -14.88 10.31 13.95
CA ALA A 77 -14.80 9.41 15.09
C ALA A 77 -13.39 8.84 15.26
N THR A 78 -12.70 8.51 14.16
CA THR A 78 -11.32 8.01 14.20
C THR A 78 -10.37 9.08 14.74
N VAL A 79 -10.46 10.31 14.27
CA VAL A 79 -9.62 11.42 14.73
C VAL A 79 -9.85 11.69 16.22
N ALA A 80 -11.09 11.82 16.64
CA ALA A 80 -11.44 12.03 18.05
C ALA A 80 -10.92 10.90 18.94
N ALA A 81 -11.07 9.64 18.51
CA ALA A 81 -10.57 8.48 19.26
C ALA A 81 -9.04 8.46 19.36
N LEU A 82 -8.33 8.84 18.31
CA LEU A 82 -6.86 8.92 18.34
C LEU A 82 -6.38 10.01 19.32
N LEU A 83 -7.00 11.18 19.33
CA LEU A 83 -6.68 12.25 20.27
C LEU A 83 -6.94 11.81 21.73
N ASP A 84 -8.08 11.16 22.01
CA ASP A 84 -8.36 10.59 23.32
C ASP A 84 -7.31 9.52 23.73
N ILE A 85 -6.95 8.61 22.83
CA ILE A 85 -5.91 7.61 23.05
C ILE A 85 -4.56 8.28 23.34
N GLY A 86 -4.21 9.31 22.56
CA GLY A 86 -2.98 10.08 22.73
C GLY A 86 -2.86 10.69 24.12
N ASN A 87 -3.93 11.28 24.61
CA ASN A 87 -4.01 11.87 25.94
C ASN A 87 -3.97 10.80 27.04
N ARG A 88 -4.86 9.79 26.99
CA ARG A 88 -4.95 8.74 28.01
C ARG A 88 -3.68 7.90 28.16
N LEU A 89 -2.97 7.66 27.06
CA LEU A 89 -1.79 6.83 27.05
C LEU A 89 -0.48 7.65 27.04
N SER A 90 -0.57 8.99 27.12
CA SER A 90 0.56 9.91 27.09
C SER A 90 1.47 9.72 25.85
N LEU A 91 0.84 9.65 24.67
CA LEU A 91 1.54 9.42 23.38
C LEU A 91 1.88 10.74 22.67
N HIS A 92 2.08 11.83 23.43
CA HIS A 92 2.40 13.13 22.85
C HIS A 92 3.73 13.10 22.08
N GLY A 93 3.69 13.62 20.84
CA GLY A 93 4.83 13.63 19.92
C GLY A 93 5.13 12.30 19.25
N TRP A 94 4.32 11.24 19.49
CA TRP A 94 4.46 9.97 18.77
C TRP A 94 4.07 10.13 17.31
N ILE A 95 4.67 9.29 16.44
CA ILE A 95 4.51 9.38 15.00
C ILE A 95 3.35 8.49 14.54
N LEU A 96 2.40 9.06 13.79
CA LEU A 96 1.27 8.31 13.20
C LEU A 96 1.70 7.58 11.92
N TYR A 97 1.34 6.30 11.82
CA TYR A 97 1.54 5.48 10.62
C TYR A 97 0.19 4.96 10.12
N PRO A 98 -0.44 5.61 9.12
CA PRO A 98 -1.64 5.07 8.48
C PRO A 98 -1.28 3.89 7.56
N THR A 99 -2.09 2.83 7.58
CA THR A 99 -1.93 1.68 6.69
C THR A 99 -3.05 1.54 5.66
N ARG A 100 -4.07 2.39 5.72
CA ARG A 100 -5.24 2.39 4.83
C ARG A 100 -5.39 3.75 4.16
N ASP A 101 -5.97 3.77 2.96
CA ASP A 101 -6.12 5.00 2.18
C ASP A 101 -7.06 6.00 2.85
N GLU A 102 -8.17 5.53 3.45
CA GLU A 102 -9.10 6.35 4.24
C GLU A 102 -8.43 7.02 5.45
N LEU A 103 -7.47 6.36 6.07
CA LEU A 103 -6.70 6.95 7.19
C LEU A 103 -5.76 8.04 6.71
N VAL A 104 -5.17 7.88 5.51
CA VAL A 104 -4.36 8.94 4.90
C VAL A 104 -5.20 10.17 4.63
N ALA A 105 -6.40 10.00 4.06
CA ALA A 105 -7.32 11.11 3.81
C ALA A 105 -7.72 11.81 5.11
N ALA A 106 -8.12 11.04 6.14
CA ALA A 106 -8.48 11.56 7.46
C ALA A 106 -7.33 12.33 8.11
N PHE A 107 -6.12 11.75 8.14
CA PHE A 107 -4.96 12.39 8.77
C PHE A 107 -4.49 13.64 8.01
N SER A 108 -4.67 13.64 6.70
CA SER A 108 -4.33 14.78 5.86
C SER A 108 -5.29 15.96 6.07
N ARG A 109 -6.61 15.69 6.12
CA ARG A 109 -7.64 16.72 6.32
C ARG A 109 -7.64 17.27 7.75
N HIS A 110 -7.44 16.38 8.75
CA HIS A 110 -7.40 16.74 10.17
C HIS A 110 -5.98 16.91 10.72
N ARG A 111 -5.01 17.20 9.81
CA ARG A 111 -3.60 17.32 10.18
C ARG A 111 -3.37 18.33 11.32
N SER A 112 -4.00 19.49 11.24
CA SER A 112 -3.86 20.55 12.24
C SER A 112 -4.32 20.11 13.64
N GLU A 113 -5.42 19.37 13.72
CA GLU A 113 -5.99 18.85 14.94
C GLU A 113 -5.10 17.73 15.52
N LEU A 114 -4.74 16.73 14.71
CA LEU A 114 -3.89 15.62 15.12
C LEU A 114 -2.47 16.08 15.53
N SER A 115 -1.96 17.15 14.93
CA SER A 115 -0.63 17.70 15.25
C SER A 115 -0.54 18.34 16.62
N GLN A 116 -1.66 18.55 17.31
CA GLN A 116 -1.65 18.98 18.73
C GLN A 116 -1.13 17.86 19.65
N THR A 117 -1.26 16.62 19.22
CA THR A 117 -0.87 15.44 20.02
C THR A 117 0.25 14.63 19.36
N PHE A 118 0.21 14.48 18.04
CA PHE A 118 1.07 13.56 17.30
C PHE A 118 1.95 14.27 16.26
N ARG A 119 3.00 13.60 15.80
CA ARG A 119 3.66 13.91 14.54
C ARG A 119 2.90 13.22 13.41
N VAL A 120 2.48 13.99 12.41
CA VAL A 120 1.64 13.51 11.31
C VAL A 120 2.44 13.54 10.00
N PRO A 121 3.12 12.46 9.63
CA PRO A 121 3.96 12.40 8.42
C PRO A 121 3.15 12.18 7.13
N THR A 122 1.85 12.28 7.20
CA THR A 122 0.98 12.24 6.01
C THR A 122 1.11 13.56 5.25
N PRO A 123 1.16 13.58 3.91
CA PRO A 123 1.19 14.83 3.15
C PRO A 123 -0.03 15.71 3.43
N HIS A 124 0.04 16.99 3.08
CA HIS A 124 -1.12 17.89 3.10
C HIS A 124 -2.19 17.42 2.11
N TRP A 125 -3.45 17.79 2.35
CA TRP A 125 -4.57 17.39 1.50
C TRP A 125 -4.41 17.83 0.05
N GLU A 126 -3.81 18.99 -0.16
CA GLU A 126 -3.48 19.54 -1.48
C GLU A 126 -2.63 18.58 -2.32
N SER A 127 -1.75 17.80 -1.68
CA SER A 127 -0.95 16.76 -2.34
C SER A 127 -1.70 15.42 -2.38
N VAL A 128 -2.33 15.00 -1.27
CA VAL A 128 -2.99 13.70 -1.16
C VAL A 128 -4.15 13.55 -2.13
N GLN A 129 -4.94 14.61 -2.40
CA GLN A 129 -6.08 14.56 -3.30
C GLN A 129 -5.74 14.07 -4.72
N TRP A 130 -4.49 14.27 -5.18
CA TRP A 130 -4.01 13.82 -6.48
C TRP A 130 -3.74 12.31 -6.54
N ALA A 131 -3.49 11.68 -5.39
CA ALA A 131 -3.40 10.23 -5.23
C ALA A 131 -4.75 9.60 -4.86
N TRP A 132 -5.60 10.33 -4.15
CA TRP A 132 -6.89 9.87 -3.65
C TRP A 132 -7.94 9.70 -4.75
N ASP A 133 -8.09 10.71 -5.61
CA ASP A 133 -9.05 10.71 -6.73
C ASP A 133 -8.36 10.34 -8.05
N LYS A 134 -8.70 9.20 -8.61
CA LYS A 134 -8.10 8.70 -9.85
C LYS A 134 -8.34 9.60 -11.06
N ARG A 135 -9.39 10.41 -11.07
CA ARG A 135 -9.64 11.39 -12.14
C ARG A 135 -8.52 12.42 -12.14
N LYS A 136 -8.18 12.95 -10.96
CA LYS A 136 -7.05 13.88 -10.77
C LYS A 136 -5.71 13.21 -11.07
N THR A 137 -5.52 11.95 -10.61
CA THR A 137 -4.30 11.19 -10.90
C THR A 137 -4.06 11.08 -12.40
N TYR A 138 -5.08 10.70 -13.18
CA TYR A 138 -4.94 10.53 -14.63
C TYR A 138 -4.85 11.85 -15.39
N GLN A 139 -5.55 12.88 -14.93
CA GLN A 139 -5.42 14.24 -15.48
C GLN A 139 -3.97 14.71 -15.37
N LEU A 140 -3.41 14.72 -14.16
CA LEU A 140 -2.03 15.16 -13.92
C LEU A 140 -1.01 14.30 -14.67
N ALA A 141 -1.18 12.97 -14.68
CA ALA A 141 -0.31 12.08 -15.42
C ALA A 141 -0.27 12.45 -16.91
N SER A 142 -1.43 12.75 -17.51
CA SER A 142 -1.53 13.17 -18.91
C SER A 142 -0.85 14.52 -19.15
N GLU A 143 -1.05 15.49 -18.28
CA GLU A 143 -0.40 16.82 -18.33
C GLU A 143 1.13 16.71 -18.25
N LEU A 144 1.62 15.73 -17.48
CA LEU A 144 3.04 15.43 -17.31
C LEU A 144 3.60 14.47 -18.38
N ASN A 145 2.84 14.10 -19.40
CA ASN A 145 3.24 13.10 -20.41
C ASN A 145 3.67 11.76 -19.80
N ILE A 146 2.98 11.31 -18.74
CA ILE A 146 3.11 9.97 -18.17
C ILE A 146 2.02 9.11 -18.79
N PRO A 147 2.36 7.96 -19.45
CA PRO A 147 1.34 7.14 -20.08
C PRO A 147 0.32 6.61 -19.08
N ILE A 148 -0.95 6.64 -19.49
CA ILE A 148 -2.09 6.07 -18.74
C ILE A 148 -2.88 5.13 -19.67
N PRO A 149 -3.67 4.19 -19.12
CA PRO A 149 -4.65 3.46 -19.92
C PRO A 149 -5.70 4.39 -20.50
N LEU A 150 -6.28 4.04 -21.65
CA LEU A 150 -7.42 4.77 -22.20
C LEU A 150 -8.53 4.84 -21.14
N THR A 151 -8.93 6.04 -20.80
CA THR A 151 -9.81 6.29 -19.65
C THR A 151 -10.93 7.23 -20.06
N PHE A 152 -12.14 6.93 -19.61
CA PHE A 152 -13.32 7.77 -19.76
C PHE A 152 -14.00 7.93 -18.39
N CYS A 153 -14.18 9.17 -17.94
CA CYS A 153 -14.90 9.49 -16.70
C CYS A 153 -16.35 9.81 -17.02
N LEU A 154 -17.29 9.33 -16.19
CA LEU A 154 -18.72 9.64 -16.33
C LEU A 154 -19.09 11.01 -15.75
N GLU A 155 -18.13 11.73 -15.20
CA GLU A 155 -18.29 13.09 -14.66
C GLU A 155 -18.91 14.04 -15.70
N GLY A 156 -19.76 14.97 -15.25
CA GLY A 156 -20.38 15.95 -16.13
C GLY A 156 -21.46 15.38 -17.05
N GLY A 157 -22.09 14.26 -16.67
CA GLY A 157 -23.16 13.63 -17.47
C GLY A 157 -22.64 12.73 -18.60
N GLY A 158 -21.39 12.30 -18.52
CA GLY A 158 -20.84 11.31 -19.45
C GLY A 158 -21.66 10.02 -19.50
N GLN A 159 -21.79 9.42 -20.68
CA GLN A 159 -22.54 8.20 -20.88
C GLN A 159 -21.60 7.07 -21.35
N PRO A 160 -21.84 5.79 -21.00
CA PRO A 160 -21.05 4.67 -21.49
C PRO A 160 -20.96 4.60 -23.02
N SER A 161 -22.00 5.08 -23.73
CA SER A 161 -22.02 5.17 -25.20
C SER A 161 -20.96 6.14 -25.78
N ASN A 162 -20.45 7.08 -24.97
CA ASN A 162 -19.40 8.00 -25.41
C ASN A 162 -17.99 7.39 -25.37
N VAL A 163 -17.80 6.22 -24.79
CA VAL A 163 -16.52 5.51 -24.74
C VAL A 163 -16.04 5.16 -26.15
N LYS A 164 -14.87 5.67 -26.55
CA LYS A 164 -14.37 5.52 -27.93
C LYS A 164 -13.38 4.34 -28.12
N PHE A 165 -13.01 3.64 -27.07
CA PHE A 165 -12.16 2.45 -27.16
C PHE A 165 -12.96 1.15 -27.08
N SER A 166 -12.32 0.04 -27.45
CA SER A 166 -12.94 -1.28 -27.56
C SER A 166 -12.88 -2.07 -26.24
N PRO A 167 -13.78 -3.06 -26.04
CA PRO A 167 -13.68 -3.98 -24.92
C PRO A 167 -12.39 -4.82 -24.98
N PRO A 168 -11.96 -5.43 -23.87
CA PRO A 168 -12.66 -5.44 -22.57
C PRO A 168 -12.47 -4.13 -21.79
N PHE A 169 -13.49 -3.78 -21.01
CA PHE A 169 -13.51 -2.60 -20.16
C PHE A 169 -13.34 -2.96 -18.70
N ALA A 170 -12.69 -2.08 -17.92
CA ALA A 170 -12.70 -2.08 -16.47
C ALA A 170 -13.56 -0.92 -15.96
N ILE A 171 -14.59 -1.22 -15.18
CA ILE A 171 -15.43 -0.24 -14.50
C ILE A 171 -14.92 -0.14 -13.08
N LYS A 172 -14.48 1.04 -12.65
CA LYS A 172 -13.90 1.28 -11.34
C LYS A 172 -14.29 2.64 -10.78
N PRO A 173 -14.26 2.83 -9.46
CA PRO A 173 -14.54 4.12 -8.85
C PRO A 173 -13.35 5.08 -9.00
N ALA A 174 -13.63 6.37 -9.00
CA ALA A 174 -12.63 7.42 -8.83
C ALA A 174 -12.01 7.34 -7.42
N ILE A 175 -12.84 7.13 -6.41
CA ILE A 175 -12.46 6.94 -5.01
C ILE A 175 -12.71 5.48 -4.64
N LYS A 176 -11.64 4.75 -4.38
CA LYS A 176 -11.65 3.28 -4.23
C LYS A 176 -12.56 2.80 -3.10
N GLU A 177 -12.55 3.49 -1.96
CA GLU A 177 -13.23 3.09 -0.73
C GLU A 177 -14.75 3.04 -0.92
N HIS A 178 -15.33 3.99 -1.64
CA HIS A 178 -16.77 4.08 -1.88
C HIS A 178 -17.32 2.81 -2.55
N PHE A 179 -16.56 2.20 -3.43
CA PHE A 179 -16.99 1.02 -4.18
C PHE A 179 -16.59 -0.30 -3.50
N VAL A 180 -15.36 -0.36 -2.96
CA VAL A 180 -14.82 -1.61 -2.36
C VAL A 180 -15.63 -2.03 -1.15
N TYR A 181 -16.06 -1.09 -0.32
CA TYR A 181 -16.86 -1.41 0.86
C TYR A 181 -18.26 -1.92 0.49
N ALA A 182 -18.86 -1.37 -0.55
CA ALA A 182 -20.19 -1.77 -1.02
C ALA A 182 -20.18 -3.09 -1.82
N THR A 183 -19.14 -3.29 -2.67
CA THR A 183 -19.16 -4.38 -3.67
C THR A 183 -18.13 -5.48 -3.39
N LYS A 184 -17.19 -5.26 -2.48
CA LYS A 184 -16.02 -6.12 -2.21
C LYS A 184 -15.12 -6.32 -3.44
N ALA A 185 -15.25 -5.48 -4.47
CA ALA A 185 -14.48 -5.53 -5.71
C ALA A 185 -13.72 -4.21 -5.94
N LYS A 186 -12.52 -4.27 -6.52
CA LYS A 186 -11.77 -3.08 -6.95
C LYS A 186 -12.26 -2.53 -8.27
N ALA A 187 -12.72 -3.41 -9.14
CA ALA A 187 -13.24 -3.09 -10.47
C ALA A 187 -14.11 -4.25 -10.96
N TRP A 188 -15.00 -3.97 -11.89
CA TRP A 188 -15.73 -4.97 -12.67
C TRP A 188 -15.26 -4.96 -14.11
N ARG A 189 -15.25 -6.14 -14.75
CA ARG A 189 -14.88 -6.30 -16.15
C ARG A 189 -16.16 -6.43 -17.00
N ALA A 190 -16.17 -5.76 -18.13
CA ALA A 190 -17.17 -5.94 -19.18
C ALA A 190 -16.46 -6.34 -20.48
N ASP A 191 -16.89 -7.44 -21.08
CA ASP A 191 -16.32 -7.97 -22.32
C ASP A 191 -17.09 -7.54 -23.56
N SER A 192 -18.23 -6.84 -23.38
CA SER A 192 -19.01 -6.21 -24.45
C SER A 192 -19.56 -4.84 -24.03
N ARG A 193 -20.15 -4.10 -24.98
CA ARG A 193 -20.81 -2.82 -24.70
C ARG A 193 -22.11 -3.00 -23.93
N GLU A 194 -22.85 -4.04 -24.22
CA GLU A 194 -24.10 -4.41 -23.53
C GLU A 194 -23.82 -4.71 -22.04
N GLU A 195 -22.74 -5.46 -21.77
CA GLU A 195 -22.27 -5.71 -20.40
C GLU A 195 -21.81 -4.42 -19.72
N LEU A 196 -21.10 -3.52 -20.43
CA LEU A 196 -20.67 -2.24 -19.90
C LEU A 196 -21.88 -1.44 -19.40
N ASP A 197 -22.92 -1.28 -20.23
CA ASP A 197 -24.12 -0.55 -19.87
C ASP A 197 -24.86 -1.17 -18.66
N ALA A 198 -24.93 -2.50 -18.62
CA ALA A 198 -25.56 -3.22 -17.52
C ALA A 198 -24.76 -3.04 -16.21
N LEU A 199 -23.43 -3.13 -16.26
CA LEU A 199 -22.58 -3.00 -15.09
C LEU A 199 -22.47 -1.56 -14.60
N VAL A 200 -22.48 -0.56 -15.47
CA VAL A 200 -22.54 0.85 -15.07
C VAL A 200 -23.86 1.13 -14.34
N ARG A 201 -25.02 0.71 -14.89
CA ARG A 201 -26.31 0.82 -14.18
C ARG A 201 -26.27 0.12 -12.82
N LYS A 202 -25.67 -1.06 -12.74
CA LYS A 202 -25.51 -1.79 -11.48
C LYS A 202 -24.61 -1.03 -10.49
N ALA A 203 -23.49 -0.48 -10.94
CA ALA A 203 -22.55 0.28 -10.12
C ALA A 203 -23.18 1.56 -9.55
N SER A 204 -24.03 2.23 -10.34
CA SER A 204 -24.77 3.43 -9.94
C SER A 204 -25.76 3.21 -8.78
N ASN A 205 -26.07 1.96 -8.43
CA ASN A 205 -26.83 1.64 -7.22
C ASN A 205 -25.98 1.69 -5.94
N PHE A 206 -24.66 1.75 -6.05
CA PHE A 206 -23.73 1.71 -4.93
C PHE A 206 -22.98 3.02 -4.72
N ILE A 207 -22.64 3.72 -5.81
CA ILE A 207 -21.90 4.99 -5.78
C ILE A 207 -22.50 5.95 -6.82
N ASP A 208 -22.17 7.25 -6.66
CA ASP A 208 -22.54 8.27 -7.64
C ASP A 208 -21.99 7.89 -9.02
N PRO A 209 -22.83 7.88 -10.07
CA PRO A 209 -22.37 7.66 -11.45
C PRO A 209 -21.20 8.55 -11.86
N GLU A 210 -21.13 9.80 -11.39
CA GLU A 210 -20.04 10.72 -11.67
C GLU A 210 -18.68 10.29 -11.07
N GLU A 211 -18.69 9.38 -10.10
CA GLU A 211 -17.48 8.76 -9.56
C GLU A 211 -17.03 7.52 -10.37
N LEU A 212 -17.78 7.10 -11.39
CA LEU A 212 -17.41 5.94 -12.19
C LEU A 212 -16.41 6.31 -13.28
N ILE A 213 -15.41 5.46 -13.41
CA ILE A 213 -14.40 5.50 -14.46
C ILE A 213 -14.49 4.22 -15.28
N ILE A 214 -14.56 4.38 -16.60
CA ILE A 214 -14.43 3.30 -17.57
C ILE A 214 -13.02 3.34 -18.14
N GLN A 215 -12.30 2.24 -18.08
CA GLN A 215 -10.91 2.16 -18.53
C GLN A 215 -10.70 0.92 -19.40
N GLU A 216 -9.78 1.00 -20.38
CA GLU A 216 -9.35 -0.18 -21.11
C GLU A 216 -8.68 -1.20 -20.16
N VAL A 217 -8.87 -2.47 -20.43
CA VAL A 217 -8.13 -3.55 -19.75
C VAL A 217 -6.84 -3.82 -20.51
N ILE A 218 -5.71 -3.43 -19.91
CA ILE A 218 -4.39 -3.75 -20.47
C ILE A 218 -4.18 -5.26 -20.36
N PRO A 219 -3.80 -5.95 -21.47
CA PRO A 219 -3.56 -7.40 -21.44
C PRO A 219 -2.33 -7.79 -20.59
N GLY A 220 -2.07 -9.10 -20.41
CA GLY A 220 -0.86 -9.64 -19.78
C GLY A 220 -0.98 -9.94 -18.29
N GLY A 221 -2.19 -9.92 -17.70
CA GLY A 221 -2.39 -10.35 -16.29
C GLY A 221 -1.61 -9.55 -15.25
N GLY A 222 -1.45 -10.13 -14.05
CA GLY A 222 -0.76 -9.49 -12.92
C GLY A 222 0.76 -9.45 -13.05
N SER A 223 1.37 -10.34 -13.84
CA SER A 223 2.83 -10.41 -14.03
C SER A 223 3.42 -9.24 -14.84
N GLN A 224 2.57 -8.41 -15.43
CA GLN A 224 2.96 -7.18 -16.12
C GLN A 224 2.83 -5.93 -15.24
N GLN A 225 2.57 -6.10 -13.94
CA GLN A 225 2.49 -4.98 -13.01
C GLN A 225 3.83 -4.71 -12.32
N PHE A 226 4.12 -3.43 -12.19
CA PHE A 226 5.31 -2.90 -11.56
C PHE A 226 4.91 -1.80 -10.59
N SER A 227 5.74 -1.55 -9.57
CA SER A 227 5.54 -0.42 -8.70
C SER A 227 6.88 0.25 -8.40
N TYR A 228 6.86 1.57 -8.43
CA TYR A 228 7.89 2.39 -7.80
C TYR A 228 7.49 2.65 -6.36
N CYS A 229 8.40 2.43 -5.43
CA CYS A 229 8.19 2.58 -4.00
C CYS A 229 9.25 3.50 -3.42
N ALA A 230 8.83 4.52 -2.67
CA ALA A 230 9.77 5.50 -2.13
C ALA A 230 9.37 6.08 -0.77
N PHE A 231 10.38 6.57 -0.05
CA PHE A 231 10.24 7.67 0.87
C PHE A 231 10.69 8.94 0.14
N PHE A 232 9.76 9.86 -0.09
CA PHE A 232 9.95 11.04 -0.90
C PHE A 232 9.88 12.31 -0.04
N ARG A 233 10.84 13.20 -0.21
CA ARG A 233 10.97 14.45 0.56
C ARG A 233 11.72 15.50 -0.25
N GLU A 234 11.27 16.75 -0.18
CA GLU A 234 11.97 17.90 -0.81
C GLU A 234 12.27 17.67 -2.30
N GLY A 235 11.27 17.15 -3.04
CA GLY A 235 11.37 16.93 -4.49
C GLY A 235 12.24 15.75 -4.92
N ARG A 236 12.70 14.87 -4.01
CA ARG A 236 13.55 13.70 -4.30
C ARG A 236 13.22 12.48 -3.44
N ALA A 237 13.57 11.31 -3.94
CA ALA A 237 13.51 10.09 -3.17
C ALA A 237 14.73 9.95 -2.25
N VAL A 238 14.50 9.84 -0.94
CA VAL A 238 15.53 9.53 0.04
C VAL A 238 15.80 8.02 0.06
N GLY A 239 14.75 7.22 -0.04
CA GLY A 239 14.86 5.78 -0.22
C GLY A 239 13.93 5.32 -1.33
N LYS A 240 14.39 4.44 -2.23
CA LYS A 240 13.59 3.97 -3.35
C LYS A 240 13.88 2.55 -3.77
N MET A 241 12.89 1.89 -4.35
CA MET A 241 13.03 0.63 -5.08
C MET A 241 11.96 0.53 -6.16
N VAL A 242 12.24 -0.22 -7.21
CA VAL A 242 11.22 -0.66 -8.18
C VAL A 242 11.01 -2.15 -8.01
N VAL A 243 9.75 -2.58 -8.05
CA VAL A 243 9.41 -3.99 -7.94
C VAL A 243 8.56 -4.43 -9.13
N LYS A 244 8.67 -5.72 -9.45
CA LYS A 244 7.77 -6.42 -10.37
C LYS A 244 6.88 -7.36 -9.58
N ARG A 245 5.56 -7.27 -9.77
CA ARG A 245 4.59 -8.22 -9.26
C ARG A 245 4.70 -9.50 -10.08
N ARG A 246 5.02 -10.60 -9.43
CA ARG A 246 5.10 -11.90 -10.06
C ARG A 246 3.80 -12.69 -9.91
N ARG A 247 3.14 -12.56 -8.76
CA ARG A 247 1.83 -13.18 -8.48
C ARG A 247 0.95 -12.24 -7.66
N GLN A 248 -0.36 -12.43 -7.79
CA GLN A 248 -1.38 -11.64 -7.09
C GLN A 248 -2.60 -12.49 -6.76
N HIS A 249 -3.40 -12.03 -5.81
CA HIS A 249 -4.69 -12.61 -5.48
C HIS A 249 -5.80 -11.55 -5.49
N PRO A 250 -6.98 -11.80 -6.11
CA PRO A 250 -7.23 -12.83 -7.13
C PRO A 250 -6.40 -12.61 -8.39
N LEU A 251 -6.33 -13.62 -9.28
CA LEU A 251 -5.51 -13.55 -10.51
C LEU A 251 -5.91 -12.39 -11.42
N GLN A 252 -7.23 -12.12 -11.55
CA GLN A 252 -7.76 -10.96 -12.27
C GLN A 252 -8.04 -9.81 -11.30
N PHE A 253 -7.71 -8.59 -11.68
CA PHE A 253 -7.86 -7.38 -10.86
C PHE A 253 -7.38 -7.55 -9.40
N GLY A 254 -6.19 -8.15 -9.23
CA GLY A 254 -5.65 -8.54 -7.93
C GLY A 254 -5.74 -7.45 -6.88
N ARG A 255 -6.29 -7.80 -5.71
CA ARG A 255 -6.38 -6.90 -4.56
C ARG A 255 -5.04 -6.73 -3.86
N ALA A 256 -4.23 -7.81 -3.87
CA ALA A 256 -2.95 -7.85 -3.19
C ALA A 256 -1.91 -8.61 -4.01
N SER A 257 -0.67 -8.12 -3.95
CA SER A 257 0.48 -8.89 -4.40
C SER A 257 0.71 -10.05 -3.45
N THR A 258 1.01 -11.23 -3.99
CA THR A 258 1.36 -12.42 -3.18
C THR A 258 2.83 -12.76 -3.30
N TYR A 259 3.45 -12.43 -4.45
CA TYR A 259 4.89 -12.53 -4.67
C TYR A 259 5.36 -11.33 -5.49
N VAL A 260 6.40 -10.63 -5.00
CA VAL A 260 7.06 -9.51 -5.70
C VAL A 260 8.58 -9.65 -5.62
N GLU A 261 9.26 -9.03 -6.56
CA GLU A 261 10.72 -9.05 -6.68
C GLU A 261 11.24 -7.67 -7.07
N THR A 262 12.34 -7.23 -6.48
CA THR A 262 13.00 -5.96 -6.86
C THR A 262 13.64 -6.08 -8.23
N VAL A 263 13.41 -5.07 -9.07
CA VAL A 263 13.89 -4.99 -10.44
C VAL A 263 14.45 -3.60 -10.75
N ASP A 264 15.20 -3.48 -11.85
CA ASP A 264 15.66 -2.18 -12.35
C ASP A 264 14.85 -1.76 -13.57
N VAL A 265 14.07 -0.68 -13.43
CA VAL A 265 13.27 -0.08 -14.51
C VAL A 265 13.34 1.45 -14.36
N PRO A 266 14.41 2.10 -14.88
CA PRO A 266 14.67 3.52 -14.63
C PRO A 266 13.56 4.47 -15.05
N ILE A 267 12.82 4.15 -16.12
CA ILE A 267 11.73 4.99 -16.61
C ILE A 267 10.59 5.15 -15.55
N LEU A 268 10.39 4.14 -14.71
CA LEU A 268 9.39 4.22 -13.64
C LEU A 268 9.82 5.15 -12.50
N GLU A 269 11.13 5.22 -12.24
CA GLU A 269 11.69 6.20 -11.31
C GLU A 269 11.45 7.61 -11.85
N GLU A 270 11.77 7.84 -13.12
CA GLU A 270 11.58 9.14 -13.78
C GLU A 270 10.12 9.60 -13.76
N PHE A 271 9.19 8.75 -14.18
CA PHE A 271 7.76 9.07 -14.23
C PHE A 271 7.21 9.36 -12.83
N SER A 272 7.53 8.49 -11.87
CA SER A 272 7.04 8.63 -10.49
C SER A 272 7.57 9.89 -9.81
N GLU A 273 8.89 10.15 -9.92
CA GLU A 273 9.48 11.34 -9.31
C GLU A 273 8.99 12.63 -9.96
N ARG A 274 8.71 12.63 -11.27
CA ARG A 274 8.08 13.76 -11.97
C ARG A 274 6.68 14.05 -11.46
N PHE A 275 5.86 13.00 -11.28
CA PHE A 275 4.53 13.10 -10.70
C PHE A 275 4.58 13.63 -9.26
N LEU A 276 5.43 13.04 -8.42
CA LEU A 276 5.54 13.40 -7.01
C LEU A 276 6.05 14.83 -6.78
N ARG A 277 6.97 15.29 -7.63
CA ARG A 277 7.42 16.70 -7.62
C ARG A 277 6.31 17.67 -7.98
N ALA A 278 5.47 17.33 -8.94
CA ALA A 278 4.39 18.21 -9.39
C ALA A 278 3.32 18.46 -8.32
N ILE A 279 3.18 17.53 -7.35
CA ILE A 279 2.22 17.66 -6.25
C ILE A 279 2.87 18.01 -4.90
N ASP A 280 4.15 18.37 -4.90
CA ASP A 280 4.94 18.65 -3.68
C ASP A 280 4.76 17.53 -2.62
N TYR A 281 4.98 16.29 -3.06
CA TYR A 281 4.71 15.11 -2.24
C TYR A 281 5.75 14.96 -1.12
N TYR A 282 5.27 14.57 0.06
CA TYR A 282 6.09 14.16 1.20
C TYR A 282 5.60 12.82 1.76
N GLY A 283 6.50 11.89 2.07
CA GLY A 283 6.18 10.68 2.81
C GLY A 283 6.40 9.38 2.03
N LEU A 284 5.81 8.29 2.54
CA LEU A 284 5.87 6.98 1.92
C LEU A 284 4.86 6.88 0.78
N VAL A 285 5.28 6.34 -0.35
CA VAL A 285 4.44 6.22 -1.55
C VAL A 285 4.76 4.96 -2.35
N GLU A 286 3.71 4.39 -2.94
CA GLU A 286 3.78 3.38 -3.99
C GLU A 286 3.06 3.91 -5.23
N VAL A 287 3.74 3.93 -6.38
CA VAL A 287 3.16 4.29 -7.69
C VAL A 287 3.09 3.04 -8.55
N GLU A 288 1.88 2.60 -8.88
CA GLU A 288 1.63 1.36 -9.61
C GLU A 288 1.54 1.59 -11.12
N TYR A 289 2.22 0.74 -11.88
CA TYR A 289 2.24 0.75 -13.34
C TYR A 289 1.91 -0.62 -13.91
N LYS A 290 1.43 -0.65 -15.16
CA LYS A 290 1.32 -1.87 -15.94
C LYS A 290 2.01 -1.71 -17.28
N LEU A 291 2.88 -2.65 -17.62
CA LEU A 291 3.48 -2.73 -18.96
C LEU A 291 2.40 -3.19 -19.93
N ASP A 292 2.14 -2.38 -20.94
CA ASP A 292 1.23 -2.73 -22.02
C ASP A 292 2.03 -3.45 -23.14
N PRO A 293 1.78 -4.73 -23.41
CA PRO A 293 2.52 -5.46 -24.43
C PRO A 293 2.21 -5.01 -25.86
N ARG A 294 1.16 -4.19 -26.07
CA ARG A 294 0.76 -3.70 -27.39
C ARG A 294 1.66 -2.59 -27.91
N ASP A 295 2.14 -1.75 -26.98
CA ASP A 295 2.98 -0.57 -27.29
C ASP A 295 4.28 -0.52 -26.48
N SER A 296 4.49 -1.50 -25.60
CA SER A 296 5.65 -1.59 -24.69
C SER A 296 5.79 -0.39 -23.74
N GLN A 297 4.69 0.31 -23.45
CA GLN A 297 4.69 1.43 -22.52
C GLN A 297 4.25 1.00 -21.11
N TYR A 298 4.85 1.62 -20.10
CA TYR A 298 4.41 1.49 -18.72
C TYR A 298 3.34 2.54 -18.43
N LYS A 299 2.10 2.09 -18.26
CA LYS A 299 0.93 2.95 -18.00
C LYS A 299 0.64 3.03 -16.50
N LEU A 300 0.53 4.25 -15.99
CA LEU A 300 0.23 4.51 -14.58
C LEU A 300 -1.19 4.03 -14.24
N LEU A 301 -1.32 3.25 -13.17
CA LEU A 301 -2.59 2.69 -12.72
C LEU A 301 -3.11 3.32 -11.43
N ASP A 302 -2.24 3.57 -10.46
CA ASP A 302 -2.62 4.02 -9.12
C ASP A 302 -1.44 4.69 -8.39
N VAL A 303 -1.76 5.56 -7.42
CA VAL A 303 -0.81 6.17 -6.49
C VAL A 303 -1.32 5.93 -5.07
N ASN A 304 -0.56 5.18 -4.27
CA ASN A 304 -0.90 4.85 -2.90
C ASN A 304 -0.04 5.70 -1.95
N ALA A 305 -0.63 6.73 -1.32
CA ALA A 305 0.05 7.68 -0.45
C ALA A 305 0.28 7.14 0.98
N ARG A 306 0.64 5.89 1.13
CA ARG A 306 0.81 5.17 2.39
C ARG A 306 1.82 4.04 2.28
N THR A 307 2.09 3.39 3.40
CA THR A 307 2.80 2.11 3.43
C THR A 307 2.03 1.06 2.63
N TRP A 308 2.70 0.38 1.71
CA TRP A 308 2.12 -0.66 0.85
C TRP A 308 2.35 -2.07 1.39
N GLY A 309 1.71 -3.06 0.80
CA GLY A 309 1.67 -4.42 1.34
C GLY A 309 3.04 -5.08 1.55
N TYR A 310 3.91 -4.96 0.58
CA TYR A 310 5.24 -5.60 0.60
C TYR A 310 6.39 -4.65 0.99
N HIS A 311 6.11 -3.57 1.75
CA HIS A 311 7.13 -2.60 2.15
C HIS A 311 8.29 -3.22 2.95
N THR A 312 8.06 -4.36 3.62
CA THR A 312 9.07 -5.10 4.37
C THR A 312 10.18 -5.67 3.48
N LEU A 313 9.92 -5.86 2.18
CA LEU A 313 10.93 -6.17 1.18
C LEU A 313 12.07 -5.15 1.19
N GLY A 314 11.72 -3.87 1.36
CA GLY A 314 12.68 -2.77 1.36
C GLY A 314 13.77 -2.93 2.42
N ALA A 315 13.41 -3.35 3.64
CA ALA A 315 14.40 -3.54 4.71
C ALA A 315 15.47 -4.57 4.33
N THR A 316 15.08 -5.68 3.70
CA THR A 316 16.01 -6.71 3.20
C THR A 316 16.79 -6.22 1.99
N ALA A 317 16.16 -5.43 1.12
CA ALA A 317 16.82 -4.82 -0.01
C ALA A 317 17.76 -3.63 0.39
N GLY A 318 17.77 -3.25 1.67
CA GLY A 318 18.64 -2.17 2.20
C GLY A 318 17.94 -0.82 2.33
N VAL A 319 16.62 -0.75 2.18
CA VAL A 319 15.80 0.47 2.29
C VAL A 319 14.66 0.24 3.28
N ASP A 320 14.87 0.46 4.56
CA ASP A 320 13.82 0.31 5.57
C ASP A 320 12.95 1.59 5.65
N PHE A 321 11.92 1.64 4.84
CA PHE A 321 11.02 2.77 4.69
C PHE A 321 10.37 3.24 6.00
N SER A 322 9.96 2.30 6.87
CA SER A 322 9.35 2.64 8.16
C SER A 322 10.35 3.32 9.09
N SER A 323 11.59 2.83 9.13
CA SER A 323 12.67 3.44 9.91
C SER A 323 13.11 4.78 9.36
N MET A 324 13.16 4.94 8.02
CA MET A 324 13.51 6.21 7.37
C MET A 324 12.50 7.31 7.70
N LEU A 325 11.21 7.02 7.62
CA LEU A 325 10.15 7.96 7.99
C LEU A 325 10.24 8.33 9.48
N TYR A 326 10.50 7.35 10.35
CA TYR A 326 10.70 7.61 11.78
C TYR A 326 11.89 8.55 12.03
N ALA A 327 13.02 8.27 11.41
CA ALA A 327 14.23 9.09 11.54
C ALA A 327 14.00 10.52 11.07
N ASP A 328 13.37 10.68 9.93
CA ASP A 328 13.02 11.97 9.35
C ASP A 328 12.14 12.82 10.28
N GLN A 329 11.11 12.21 10.85
CA GLN A 329 10.20 12.89 11.78
C GLN A 329 10.90 13.37 13.07
N LEU A 330 12.03 12.80 13.40
CA LEU A 330 12.85 13.20 14.54
C LEU A 330 14.02 14.13 14.14
N GLY A 331 14.14 14.48 12.87
CA GLY A 331 15.26 15.28 12.36
C GLY A 331 16.59 14.53 12.38
N LEU A 332 16.57 13.21 12.41
CA LEU A 332 17.78 12.37 12.37
C LEU A 332 18.27 12.23 10.94
N PRO A 333 19.61 12.10 10.74
CA PRO A 333 20.15 11.86 9.40
C PRO A 333 19.59 10.62 8.74
N THR A 334 19.26 10.71 7.47
CA THR A 334 18.83 9.59 6.62
C THR A 334 19.64 9.64 5.34
N ASP A 335 20.40 8.58 5.08
CA ASP A 335 21.19 8.47 3.85
C ASP A 335 20.30 8.08 2.68
N GLU A 336 20.62 8.62 1.50
CA GLU A 336 19.97 8.19 0.27
C GLU A 336 20.28 6.72 -0.02
N SER A 337 19.26 5.94 -0.36
CA SER A 337 19.40 4.51 -0.61
C SER A 337 18.51 4.03 -1.74
N LYS A 338 19.05 3.07 -2.52
CA LYS A 338 18.31 2.35 -3.56
C LYS A 338 18.29 0.86 -3.23
N GLY A 339 17.13 0.23 -3.35
CA GLY A 339 16.96 -1.19 -3.05
C GLY A 339 17.83 -2.08 -3.93
N LYS A 340 18.47 -3.10 -3.32
CA LYS A 340 19.19 -4.14 -4.03
C LYS A 340 18.24 -4.89 -4.95
N LEU A 341 18.72 -5.28 -6.13
CA LEU A 341 17.95 -6.01 -7.13
C LEU A 341 17.87 -7.51 -6.81
N GLY A 342 16.83 -8.17 -7.32
CA GLY A 342 16.64 -9.61 -7.22
C GLY A 342 16.20 -10.08 -5.84
N VAL A 343 15.80 -9.20 -4.93
CA VAL A 343 15.26 -9.56 -3.61
C VAL A 343 13.79 -9.92 -3.74
N GLY A 344 13.40 -11.10 -3.25
CA GLY A 344 12.04 -11.64 -3.36
C GLY A 344 11.27 -11.55 -2.03
N TRP A 345 9.97 -11.22 -2.14
CA TRP A 345 9.03 -11.20 -1.02
C TRP A 345 7.79 -12.04 -1.34
N VAL A 346 7.30 -12.77 -0.35
CA VAL A 346 6.08 -13.58 -0.47
C VAL A 346 5.20 -13.43 0.76
N ARG A 347 3.88 -13.54 0.57
CA ARG A 347 2.90 -13.77 1.65
C ARG A 347 2.25 -15.12 1.45
N MET A 348 2.73 -16.13 2.17
CA MET A 348 2.35 -17.54 1.98
C MET A 348 0.86 -17.79 2.15
N THR A 349 0.20 -17.11 3.10
CA THR A 349 -1.24 -17.28 3.38
C THR A 349 -2.15 -16.91 2.21
N THR A 350 -1.71 -16.02 1.32
CA THR A 350 -2.41 -15.65 0.10
C THR A 350 -1.77 -16.23 -1.16
N ASP A 351 -0.45 -16.51 -1.14
CA ASP A 351 0.27 -17.03 -2.29
C ASP A 351 -0.06 -18.50 -2.56
N ILE A 352 -0.15 -19.33 -1.51
CA ILE A 352 -0.49 -20.75 -1.66
C ILE A 352 -1.86 -20.95 -2.31
N PRO A 353 -2.97 -20.31 -1.83
CA PRO A 353 -4.26 -20.42 -2.50
C PRO A 353 -4.24 -19.89 -3.94
N ALA A 354 -3.58 -18.75 -4.18
CA ALA A 354 -3.48 -18.19 -5.53
C ALA A 354 -2.69 -19.10 -6.48
N ALA A 355 -1.58 -19.65 -6.01
CA ALA A 355 -0.78 -20.59 -6.78
C ALA A 355 -1.53 -21.89 -7.08
N PHE A 356 -2.29 -22.42 -6.11
CA PHE A 356 -3.10 -23.63 -6.31
C PHE A 356 -4.15 -23.42 -7.44
N VAL A 357 -4.86 -22.31 -7.41
CA VAL A 357 -5.81 -21.94 -8.49
C VAL A 357 -5.07 -21.79 -9.82
N GLY A 358 -3.93 -21.11 -9.85
CA GLY A 358 -3.15 -20.90 -11.06
C GLY A 358 -2.54 -22.20 -11.62
N LEU A 359 -2.15 -23.16 -10.75
CA LEU A 359 -1.68 -24.47 -11.16
C LEU A 359 -2.80 -25.31 -11.79
N LEU A 360 -4.00 -25.28 -11.22
CA LEU A 360 -5.17 -25.99 -11.77
C LEU A 360 -5.63 -25.37 -13.09
N GLY A 361 -5.53 -24.03 -13.23
CA GLY A 361 -5.85 -23.30 -14.46
C GLY A 361 -4.79 -23.36 -15.55
N GLY A 362 -3.60 -23.89 -15.26
CA GLY A 362 -2.47 -23.90 -16.19
C GLY A 362 -1.74 -22.55 -16.33
N ASP A 363 -2.10 -21.55 -15.54
CA ASP A 363 -1.50 -20.21 -15.54
C ASP A 363 -0.10 -20.19 -14.86
N ILE A 364 0.16 -21.16 -14.00
CA ILE A 364 1.42 -21.31 -13.24
C ILE A 364 1.97 -22.71 -13.46
N ASP A 365 3.27 -22.79 -13.79
CA ASP A 365 4.00 -24.06 -13.82
C ASP A 365 4.55 -24.44 -12.45
N PHE A 366 4.35 -25.69 -12.05
CA PHE A 366 4.75 -26.24 -10.75
C PHE A 366 6.25 -26.02 -10.45
N LYS A 367 7.12 -26.33 -11.43
CA LYS A 367 8.56 -26.18 -11.28
C LYS A 367 8.98 -24.72 -11.07
N SER A 368 8.37 -23.82 -11.85
CA SER A 368 8.58 -22.37 -11.73
C SER A 368 8.09 -21.82 -10.39
N TYR A 369 6.96 -22.32 -9.87
CA TYR A 369 6.44 -21.94 -8.56
C TYR A 369 7.45 -22.28 -7.46
N PHE A 370 7.88 -23.54 -7.35
CA PHE A 370 8.85 -23.97 -6.33
C PHE A 370 10.21 -23.29 -6.48
N LYS A 371 10.66 -23.03 -7.72
CA LYS A 371 11.87 -22.27 -7.94
C LYS A 371 11.74 -20.85 -7.36
N SER A 372 10.60 -20.18 -7.55
CA SER A 372 10.36 -18.83 -7.03
C SER A 372 10.39 -18.78 -5.50
N LEU A 373 9.85 -19.81 -4.83
CA LEU A 373 9.88 -19.87 -3.36
C LEU A 373 11.31 -20.07 -2.80
N LYS A 374 12.18 -20.78 -3.52
CA LYS A 374 13.58 -20.95 -3.12
C LYS A 374 14.41 -19.65 -3.22
N THR A 375 14.00 -18.73 -4.05
CA THR A 375 14.64 -17.41 -4.25
C THR A 375 13.94 -16.31 -3.46
N CYS A 376 13.02 -16.65 -2.56
CA CYS A 376 12.34 -15.69 -1.72
C CYS A 376 13.17 -15.39 -0.47
N ASP A 377 13.42 -14.10 -0.23
CA ASP A 377 14.24 -13.62 0.89
C ASP A 377 13.40 -13.19 2.08
N VAL A 378 12.13 -12.81 1.85
CA VAL A 378 11.24 -12.24 2.86
C VAL A 378 9.87 -12.91 2.82
N GLU A 379 9.44 -13.43 3.95
CA GLU A 379 8.04 -13.77 4.18
C GLU A 379 7.35 -12.64 4.96
N ALA A 380 6.13 -12.29 4.56
CA ALA A 380 5.40 -11.12 5.07
C ALA A 380 5.09 -11.19 6.57
N VAL A 381 4.69 -12.36 7.06
CA VAL A 381 4.09 -12.55 8.38
C VAL A 381 4.89 -13.54 9.24
N PHE A 382 5.31 -14.68 8.67
CA PHE A 382 6.06 -15.68 9.42
C PHE A 382 7.50 -15.23 9.65
N SER A 383 7.89 -15.16 10.91
CA SER A 383 9.25 -14.79 11.32
C SER A 383 9.68 -15.64 12.50
N PRO A 384 10.85 -16.32 12.44
CA PRO A 384 11.36 -17.10 13.56
C PRO A 384 11.57 -16.30 14.86
N GLU A 385 11.82 -15.00 14.70
CA GLU A 385 12.03 -14.10 15.84
C GLU A 385 10.72 -13.67 16.52
N ASP A 386 9.56 -13.78 15.82
CA ASP A 386 8.27 -13.26 16.26
C ASP A 386 7.14 -14.13 15.70
N LEU A 387 6.97 -15.33 16.31
CA LEU A 387 6.13 -16.39 15.78
C LEU A 387 4.62 -16.16 15.94
N LEU A 388 4.20 -15.48 17.02
CA LEU A 388 2.80 -15.37 17.38
C LEU A 388 1.92 -14.70 16.29
N PRO A 389 2.35 -13.65 15.59
CA PRO A 389 1.56 -13.09 14.48
C PRO A 389 1.27 -14.11 13.37
N GLY A 390 2.23 -14.98 13.03
CA GLY A 390 2.06 -16.03 12.04
C GLY A 390 1.04 -17.09 12.47
N LEU A 391 1.11 -17.53 13.72
CA LEU A 391 0.12 -18.45 14.28
C LEU A 391 -1.27 -17.81 14.33
N ALA A 392 -1.35 -16.54 14.74
CA ALA A 392 -2.60 -15.79 14.76
C ALA A 392 -3.19 -15.63 13.35
N GLU A 393 -2.37 -15.39 12.32
CA GLU A 393 -2.87 -15.28 10.94
C GLU A 393 -3.51 -16.59 10.48
N ILE A 394 -2.89 -17.75 10.76
CA ILE A 394 -3.48 -19.05 10.42
C ILE A 394 -4.86 -19.21 11.07
N LEU A 395 -4.96 -18.89 12.36
CA LEU A 395 -6.23 -19.00 13.11
C LEU A 395 -7.30 -17.99 12.61
N LEU A 396 -6.86 -16.85 12.09
CA LEU A 396 -7.76 -15.82 11.57
C LEU A 396 -8.14 -16.02 10.10
N VAL A 397 -7.52 -16.97 9.37
CA VAL A 397 -7.85 -17.23 7.95
C VAL A 397 -9.36 -17.41 7.71
N PRO A 398 -10.12 -18.22 8.48
CA PRO A 398 -11.56 -18.37 8.26
C PRO A 398 -12.33 -17.05 8.44
N TYR A 399 -11.97 -16.28 9.48
CA TYR A 399 -12.56 -14.95 9.73
C TYR A 399 -12.25 -13.97 8.61
N LEU A 400 -11.00 -13.92 8.15
CA LEU A 400 -10.58 -13.03 7.06
C LEU A 400 -11.21 -13.42 5.73
N ALA A 401 -11.34 -14.72 5.45
CA ALA A 401 -12.03 -15.24 4.28
C ALA A 401 -13.50 -14.78 4.26
N PHE A 402 -14.21 -14.95 5.36
CA PHE A 402 -15.61 -14.51 5.47
C PHE A 402 -15.74 -12.98 5.34
N LYS A 403 -14.89 -12.22 6.01
CA LYS A 403 -14.99 -10.74 6.04
C LYS A 403 -14.55 -10.08 4.74
N ARG A 404 -13.49 -10.58 4.11
CA ARG A 404 -12.85 -9.96 2.94
C ARG A 404 -13.26 -10.62 1.62
N GLY A 405 -13.97 -11.76 1.66
CA GLY A 405 -14.42 -12.49 0.48
C GLY A 405 -13.24 -13.06 -0.32
N PHE A 406 -12.56 -14.05 0.27
CA PHE A 406 -11.56 -14.85 -0.43
C PHE A 406 -12.25 -15.97 -1.21
#